data_4e9586248a7e2c34780ad32a45c3a8c4
#
_entry.id   4e9586248a7e2c34780ad32a45c3a8c4
#
_cell.length_a   1.000
_cell.length_b   1.000
_cell.length_c   1.000
_cell.angle_alpha   90.00
_cell.angle_beta   90.00
_cell.angle_gamma   90.00
#
_symmetry.space_group_name_H-M   'P 1'
#
loop_
_entity.id
_entity.type
_entity.pdbx_description
1 polymer ?
#
loop_
_entity_poly.entity_id
_entity_poly.type
_entity_poly.pdbx_seq_one_letter_code
_entity_poly.pdbx_strand_id
1 'polypeptide(L)'
;MHPAFSVIFFTVASGAGYGLLFMLGLALAFDATLLREGEALLLLGAGAGLTAAGLLSSMLHLGQPLRAWRAFSQWRSSWLSREGIASLLTFAPLLGLGAALHWHADAASVRALALLVAACAALTVACTAKIYTSLRTIRAWHNGYVMPGYLLLGLLSGMAMLQALFSLSAPAWPHAGGIERDTVWVSAHLIVQWVAAASIALLAIAAVACKTAYWGFIDHARAPADAGSATGLGRFGAVRSMEAPHSEENYLTNEMGFVLARKHARRLRAISLALLGLAPLALVPLLVWTPAATTQAAASAVSLLVAASILAGVFVERWLFFAEAKHVVMLYYGTERA
;
A
#
# COMPACT_ATOMS: atom_id res chain seq x y z
N MET A 1 13.16 11.21 9.37
CA MET A 1 13.87 11.16 8.07
C MET A 1 13.12 12.05 7.08
N HIS A 2 13.81 12.65 6.10
CA HIS A 2 13.14 13.48 5.08
C HIS A 2 12.31 12.58 4.15
N PRO A 3 10.99 12.80 4.03
CA PRO A 3 10.13 11.93 3.24
C PRO A 3 10.16 12.37 1.75
N ALA A 4 10.93 11.68 0.92
CA ALA A 4 10.96 11.94 -0.51
C ALA A 4 9.60 11.59 -1.15
N PHE A 5 8.97 12.55 -1.85
CA PHE A 5 7.67 12.35 -2.48
C PHE A 5 7.65 11.21 -3.50
N SER A 6 8.76 10.99 -4.22
CA SER A 6 8.88 9.87 -5.16
C SER A 6 8.79 8.51 -4.47
N VAL A 7 9.34 8.36 -3.25
CA VAL A 7 9.24 7.12 -2.46
C VAL A 7 7.84 6.95 -1.88
N ILE A 8 7.20 8.05 -1.45
CA ILE A 8 5.82 8.00 -0.97
C ILE A 8 4.89 7.58 -2.11
N PHE A 9 4.99 8.25 -3.26
CA PHE A 9 4.19 7.90 -4.44
C PHE A 9 4.45 6.45 -4.88
N PHE A 10 5.71 6.00 -4.89
CA PHE A 10 6.06 4.61 -5.17
C PHE A 10 5.29 3.65 -4.26
N THR A 11 5.38 3.83 -2.94
CA THR A 11 4.77 2.91 -1.98
C THR A 11 3.24 2.94 -2.01
N VAL A 12 2.63 4.08 -2.34
CA VAL A 12 1.17 4.22 -2.48
C VAL A 12 0.69 3.59 -3.79
N ALA A 13 1.25 4.00 -4.93
CA ALA A 13 0.80 3.56 -6.24
C ALA A 13 1.09 2.07 -6.48
N SER A 14 2.33 1.60 -6.19
CA SER A 14 2.64 0.18 -6.34
C SER A 14 1.88 -0.67 -5.34
N GLY A 15 1.70 -0.20 -4.08
CA GLY A 15 0.91 -0.89 -3.08
C GLY A 15 -0.56 -1.06 -3.50
N ALA A 16 -1.18 0.00 -4.03
CA ALA A 16 -2.53 -0.08 -4.58
C ALA A 16 -2.61 -0.97 -5.83
N GLY A 17 -1.62 -0.88 -6.73
CA GLY A 17 -1.54 -1.71 -7.92
C GLY A 17 -1.39 -3.20 -7.59
N TYR A 18 -0.45 -3.58 -6.74
CA TYR A 18 -0.30 -4.96 -6.29
C TYR A 18 -1.51 -5.46 -5.48
N GLY A 19 -2.10 -4.60 -4.64
CA GLY A 19 -3.32 -4.93 -3.94
C GLY A 19 -4.49 -5.21 -4.89
N LEU A 20 -4.66 -4.39 -5.92
CA LEU A 20 -5.65 -4.60 -6.98
C LEU A 20 -5.41 -5.92 -7.73
N LEU A 21 -4.17 -6.18 -8.16
CA LEU A 21 -3.77 -7.41 -8.84
C LEU A 21 -3.98 -8.66 -7.96
N PHE A 22 -3.71 -8.55 -6.66
CA PHE A 22 -3.95 -9.62 -5.70
C PHE A 22 -5.46 -9.94 -5.60
N MET A 23 -6.29 -8.92 -5.41
CA MET A 23 -7.75 -9.10 -5.26
C MET A 23 -8.39 -9.60 -6.56
N LEU A 24 -7.99 -9.06 -7.71
CA LEU A 24 -8.42 -9.53 -9.02
C LEU A 24 -7.99 -11.00 -9.24
N GLY A 25 -6.75 -11.32 -8.90
CA GLY A 25 -6.24 -12.68 -9.00
C GLY A 25 -7.03 -13.68 -8.15
N LEU A 26 -7.40 -13.33 -6.92
CA LEU A 26 -8.26 -14.17 -6.08
C LEU A 26 -9.68 -14.30 -6.64
N ALA A 27 -10.27 -13.20 -7.15
CA ALA A 27 -11.60 -13.21 -7.72
C ALA A 27 -11.68 -14.16 -8.93
N LEU A 28 -10.74 -14.04 -9.89
CA LEU A 28 -10.67 -14.90 -11.09
C LEU A 28 -10.26 -16.34 -10.77
N ALA A 29 -9.48 -16.56 -9.71
CA ALA A 29 -9.14 -17.91 -9.24
C ALA A 29 -10.36 -18.62 -8.62
N PHE A 30 -11.21 -17.86 -7.92
CA PHE A 30 -12.46 -18.39 -7.39
C PHE A 30 -13.44 -18.73 -8.51
N ASP A 31 -13.69 -17.79 -9.40
CA ASP A 31 -14.51 -18.01 -10.60
C ASP A 31 -13.94 -17.22 -11.80
N ALA A 32 -13.42 -17.96 -12.79
CA ALA A 32 -12.82 -17.38 -13.99
C ALA A 32 -13.86 -16.64 -14.86
N THR A 33 -15.14 -16.85 -14.64
CA THR A 33 -16.26 -16.23 -15.38
C THR A 33 -16.94 -15.09 -14.63
N LEU A 34 -16.45 -14.75 -13.41
CA LEU A 34 -17.03 -13.76 -12.52
C LEU A 34 -17.09 -12.36 -13.17
N LEU A 35 -16.09 -12.03 -13.98
CA LEU A 35 -15.96 -10.74 -14.66
C LEU A 35 -16.06 -10.94 -16.18
N ARG A 36 -16.62 -9.95 -16.87
CA ARG A 36 -16.54 -9.90 -18.35
C ARG A 36 -15.08 -9.64 -18.75
N GLU A 37 -14.71 -10.11 -19.96
CA GLU A 37 -13.35 -9.91 -20.50
C GLU A 37 -12.89 -8.44 -20.39
N GLY A 38 -13.70 -7.50 -20.85
CA GLY A 38 -13.36 -6.07 -20.79
C GLY A 38 -13.17 -5.54 -19.38
N GLU A 39 -13.96 -5.99 -18.40
CA GLU A 39 -13.83 -5.63 -16.99
C GLU A 39 -12.53 -6.20 -16.40
N ALA A 40 -12.27 -7.49 -16.65
CA ALA A 40 -11.07 -8.15 -16.18
C ALA A 40 -9.79 -7.51 -16.78
N LEU A 41 -9.79 -7.22 -18.08
CA LEU A 41 -8.66 -6.56 -18.75
C LEU A 41 -8.46 -5.11 -18.28
N LEU A 42 -9.54 -4.35 -18.03
CA LEU A 42 -9.46 -3.00 -17.46
C LEU A 42 -8.81 -3.03 -16.08
N LEU A 43 -9.27 -3.92 -15.19
CA LEU A 43 -8.73 -4.06 -13.84
C LEU A 43 -7.26 -4.52 -13.86
N LEU A 44 -6.94 -5.49 -14.73
CA LEU A 44 -5.57 -5.98 -14.92
C LEU A 44 -4.65 -4.86 -15.43
N GLY A 45 -5.09 -4.10 -16.43
CA GLY A 45 -4.36 -2.98 -17.01
C GLY A 45 -4.17 -1.83 -16.01
N ALA A 46 -5.19 -1.51 -15.23
CA ALA A 46 -5.10 -0.50 -14.16
C ALA A 46 -4.12 -0.92 -13.06
N GLY A 47 -4.18 -2.18 -12.61
CA GLY A 47 -3.22 -2.72 -11.63
C GLY A 47 -1.79 -2.69 -12.15
N ALA A 48 -1.57 -3.11 -13.40
CA ALA A 48 -0.28 -3.04 -14.08
C ALA A 48 0.23 -1.60 -14.19
N GLY A 49 -0.63 -0.68 -14.62
CA GLY A 49 -0.30 0.74 -14.79
C GLY A 49 0.09 1.41 -13.47
N LEU A 50 -0.68 1.19 -12.40
CA LEU A 50 -0.37 1.70 -11.06
C LEU A 50 0.96 1.14 -10.53
N THR A 51 1.17 -0.15 -10.71
CA THR A 51 2.42 -0.82 -10.31
C THR A 51 3.61 -0.23 -11.08
N ALA A 52 3.51 -0.13 -12.40
CA ALA A 52 4.57 0.42 -13.25
C ALA A 52 4.84 1.89 -12.91
N ALA A 53 3.81 2.73 -12.74
CA ALA A 53 3.95 4.13 -12.36
C ALA A 53 4.67 4.28 -11.00
N GLY A 54 4.30 3.45 -10.02
CA GLY A 54 4.99 3.41 -8.73
C GLY A 54 6.46 3.05 -8.88
N LEU A 55 6.78 1.94 -9.58
CA LEU A 55 8.15 1.50 -9.79
C LEU A 55 8.99 2.53 -10.54
N LEU A 56 8.45 3.16 -11.58
CA LEU A 56 9.14 4.24 -12.31
C LEU A 56 9.40 5.44 -11.42
N SER A 57 8.43 5.82 -10.55
CA SER A 57 8.62 6.89 -9.58
C SER A 57 9.79 6.61 -8.62
N SER A 58 10.01 5.33 -8.26
CA SER A 58 11.13 4.95 -7.39
C SER A 58 12.50 5.24 -8.02
N MET A 59 12.58 5.32 -9.33
CA MET A 59 13.82 5.66 -10.02
C MET A 59 14.20 7.14 -9.90
N LEU A 60 13.22 8.03 -9.64
CA LEU A 60 13.44 9.48 -9.59
C LEU A 60 14.28 9.96 -8.41
N HIS A 61 14.41 9.15 -7.36
CA HIS A 61 15.27 9.47 -6.22
C HIS A 61 16.66 8.81 -6.29
N LEU A 62 16.93 8.03 -7.33
CA LEU A 62 18.25 7.43 -7.52
C LEU A 62 19.23 8.45 -8.09
N GLY A 63 20.40 8.59 -7.48
CA GLY A 63 21.45 9.46 -8.00
C GLY A 63 21.94 9.08 -9.41
N GLN A 64 21.83 7.79 -9.78
CA GLN A 64 22.19 7.28 -11.11
C GLN A 64 21.18 6.24 -11.59
N PRO A 65 20.00 6.63 -12.10
CA PRO A 65 18.91 5.72 -12.46
C PRO A 65 19.31 4.73 -13.57
N LEU A 66 20.18 5.11 -14.51
CA LEU A 66 20.67 4.22 -15.58
C LEU A 66 21.51 3.04 -15.06
N ARG A 67 21.96 3.08 -13.80
CA ARG A 67 22.68 1.99 -13.15
C ARG A 67 21.82 1.14 -12.23
N ALA A 68 20.52 1.38 -12.17
CA ALA A 68 19.58 0.69 -11.27
C ALA A 68 19.61 -0.85 -11.46
N TRP A 69 19.85 -1.34 -12.69
CA TRP A 69 19.98 -2.77 -12.98
C TRP A 69 21.04 -3.48 -12.14
N ARG A 70 22.09 -2.75 -11.66
CA ARG A 70 23.11 -3.32 -10.76
C ARG A 70 22.56 -3.77 -9.42
N ALA A 71 21.44 -3.20 -8.99
CA ALA A 71 20.78 -3.60 -7.76
C ALA A 71 20.37 -5.08 -7.78
N PHE A 72 20.01 -5.64 -8.93
CA PHE A 72 19.61 -7.05 -9.06
C PHE A 72 20.72 -8.05 -8.74
N SER A 73 21.98 -7.67 -8.86
CA SER A 73 23.13 -8.56 -8.56
C SER A 73 23.19 -8.96 -7.06
N GLN A 74 22.58 -8.18 -6.17
CA GLN A 74 22.62 -8.37 -4.71
C GLN A 74 21.42 -9.14 -4.14
N TRP A 75 20.71 -9.91 -4.96
CA TRP A 75 19.45 -10.57 -4.57
C TRP A 75 19.58 -11.52 -3.37
N ARG A 76 20.76 -12.09 -3.11
CA ARG A 76 21.02 -13.00 -1.98
C ARG A 76 21.07 -12.26 -0.64
N SER A 77 21.52 -11.01 -0.61
CA SER A 77 21.77 -10.23 0.61
C SER A 77 20.81 -9.06 0.82
N SER A 78 20.24 -8.49 -0.26
CA SER A 78 19.44 -7.27 -0.20
C SER A 78 17.96 -7.52 -0.46
N TRP A 79 17.10 -7.06 0.43
CA TRP A 79 15.65 -7.09 0.26
C TRP A 79 15.18 -6.17 -0.88
N LEU A 80 15.87 -5.03 -1.09
CA LEU A 80 15.62 -4.14 -2.22
C LEU A 80 15.83 -4.84 -3.57
N SER A 81 16.89 -5.65 -3.67
CA SER A 81 17.14 -6.47 -4.88
C SER A 81 16.05 -7.52 -5.09
N ARG A 82 15.61 -8.17 -4.00
CA ARG A 82 14.52 -9.17 -4.06
C ARG A 82 13.21 -8.55 -4.48
N GLU A 83 12.88 -7.36 -3.96
CA GLU A 83 11.73 -6.58 -4.39
C GLU A 83 11.77 -6.27 -5.88
N GLY A 84 12.91 -5.75 -6.38
CA GLY A 84 13.05 -5.42 -7.80
C GLY A 84 12.89 -6.64 -8.70
N ILE A 85 13.45 -7.80 -8.33
CA ILE A 85 13.29 -9.05 -9.08
C ILE A 85 11.83 -9.53 -9.02
N ALA A 86 11.21 -9.57 -7.84
CA ALA A 86 9.82 -9.97 -7.67
C ALA A 86 8.87 -9.06 -8.46
N SER A 87 9.14 -7.74 -8.46
CA SER A 87 8.39 -6.76 -9.23
C SER A 87 8.40 -7.07 -10.72
N LEU A 88 9.58 -7.34 -11.30
CA LEU A 88 9.71 -7.68 -12.72
C LEU A 88 9.08 -9.03 -13.04
N LEU A 89 9.28 -10.03 -12.18
CA LEU A 89 8.70 -11.36 -12.36
C LEU A 89 7.16 -11.33 -12.32
N THR A 90 6.54 -10.39 -11.62
CA THR A 90 5.08 -10.26 -11.59
C THR A 90 4.51 -9.95 -12.97
N PHE A 91 5.24 -9.24 -13.83
CA PHE A 91 4.74 -8.88 -15.16
C PHE A 91 4.61 -10.09 -16.11
N ALA A 92 5.38 -11.16 -15.91
CA ALA A 92 5.27 -12.36 -16.76
C ALA A 92 3.91 -13.06 -16.62
N PRO A 93 3.47 -13.49 -15.41
CA PRO A 93 2.14 -14.08 -15.26
C PRO A 93 1.01 -13.07 -15.51
N LEU A 94 1.24 -11.77 -15.29
CA LEU A 94 0.27 -10.72 -15.59
C LEU A 94 0.00 -10.63 -17.09
N LEU A 95 1.02 -10.62 -17.94
CA LEU A 95 0.88 -10.64 -19.38
C LEU A 95 0.26 -11.97 -19.86
N GLY A 96 0.66 -13.10 -19.25
CA GLY A 96 0.05 -14.40 -19.50
C GLY A 96 -1.44 -14.43 -19.18
N LEU A 97 -1.86 -13.84 -18.04
CA LEU A 97 -3.28 -13.74 -17.67
C LEU A 97 -4.05 -12.84 -18.63
N GLY A 98 -3.49 -11.69 -19.02
CA GLY A 98 -4.09 -10.82 -20.04
C GLY A 98 -4.30 -11.52 -21.37
N ALA A 99 -3.29 -12.28 -21.82
CA ALA A 99 -3.39 -13.10 -23.03
C ALA A 99 -4.43 -14.22 -22.90
N ALA A 100 -4.46 -14.93 -21.76
CA ALA A 100 -5.43 -15.99 -21.51
C ALA A 100 -6.88 -15.47 -21.49
N LEU A 101 -7.11 -14.28 -20.92
CA LEU A 101 -8.42 -13.63 -20.96
C LEU A 101 -8.81 -13.22 -22.38
N HIS A 102 -7.88 -12.59 -23.11
CA HIS A 102 -8.16 -12.08 -24.47
C HIS A 102 -8.41 -13.18 -25.49
N TRP A 103 -7.69 -14.30 -25.39
CA TRP A 103 -7.86 -15.44 -26.32
C TRP A 103 -8.83 -16.52 -25.79
N HIS A 104 -9.61 -16.20 -24.76
CA HIS A 104 -10.61 -17.09 -24.17
C HIS A 104 -10.05 -18.48 -23.82
N ALA A 105 -8.89 -18.51 -23.15
CA ALA A 105 -8.30 -19.75 -22.67
C ALA A 105 -9.23 -20.47 -21.69
N ASP A 106 -9.00 -21.76 -21.48
CA ASP A 106 -9.76 -22.56 -20.54
C ASP A 106 -9.71 -22.02 -19.11
N ALA A 107 -10.77 -22.27 -18.33
CA ALA A 107 -10.91 -21.75 -16.97
C ALA A 107 -9.77 -22.20 -16.04
N ALA A 108 -9.20 -23.38 -16.24
CA ALA A 108 -8.08 -23.86 -15.44
C ALA A 108 -6.81 -23.02 -15.66
N SER A 109 -6.50 -22.70 -16.90
CA SER A 109 -5.38 -21.82 -17.25
C SER A 109 -5.56 -20.40 -16.70
N VAL A 110 -6.77 -19.82 -16.80
CA VAL A 110 -7.08 -18.51 -16.23
C VAL A 110 -6.90 -18.53 -14.70
N ARG A 111 -7.45 -19.52 -14.00
CA ARG A 111 -7.32 -19.67 -12.54
C ARG A 111 -5.87 -19.83 -12.10
N ALA A 112 -5.08 -20.66 -12.81
CA ALA A 112 -3.68 -20.87 -12.47
C ALA A 112 -2.85 -19.58 -12.61
N LEU A 113 -3.02 -18.85 -13.72
CA LEU A 113 -2.33 -17.57 -13.95
C LEU A 113 -2.80 -16.49 -12.96
N ALA A 114 -4.10 -16.43 -12.64
CA ALA A 114 -4.65 -15.52 -11.65
C ALA A 114 -4.06 -15.74 -10.26
N LEU A 115 -3.95 -17.01 -9.81
CA LEU A 115 -3.28 -17.36 -8.55
C LEU A 115 -1.80 -16.98 -8.57
N LEU A 116 -1.11 -17.18 -9.69
CA LEU A 116 0.29 -16.82 -9.82
C LEU A 116 0.50 -15.30 -9.75
N VAL A 117 -0.38 -14.51 -10.40
CA VAL A 117 -0.38 -13.04 -10.29
C VAL A 117 -0.61 -12.62 -8.84
N ALA A 118 -1.60 -13.19 -8.15
CA ALA A 118 -1.86 -12.89 -6.74
C ALA A 118 -0.65 -13.22 -5.85
N ALA A 119 -0.05 -14.39 -6.03
CA ALA A 119 1.12 -14.82 -5.26
C ALA A 119 2.33 -13.88 -5.49
N CYS A 120 2.62 -13.52 -6.74
CA CYS A 120 3.70 -12.59 -7.08
C CYS A 120 3.44 -11.20 -6.51
N ALA A 121 2.21 -10.69 -6.58
CA ALA A 121 1.83 -9.40 -6.01
C ALA A 121 2.04 -9.38 -4.48
N ALA A 122 1.54 -10.39 -3.78
CA ALA A 122 1.74 -10.53 -2.32
C ALA A 122 3.22 -10.63 -1.94
N LEU A 123 4.00 -11.43 -2.68
CA LEU A 123 5.44 -11.58 -2.47
C LEU A 123 6.17 -10.26 -2.63
N THR A 124 5.83 -9.47 -3.66
CA THR A 124 6.47 -8.18 -3.90
C THR A 124 6.20 -7.20 -2.76
N VAL A 125 4.94 -7.05 -2.33
CA VAL A 125 4.60 -6.21 -1.18
C VAL A 125 5.29 -6.68 0.10
N ALA A 126 5.41 -7.99 0.30
CA ALA A 126 6.15 -8.55 1.43
C ALA A 126 7.66 -8.22 1.35
N CYS A 127 8.26 -8.26 0.17
CA CYS A 127 9.66 -7.84 -0.03
C CYS A 127 9.83 -6.33 0.27
N THR A 128 8.92 -5.47 -0.19
CA THR A 128 8.91 -4.04 0.14
C THR A 128 8.87 -3.82 1.65
N ALA A 129 7.97 -4.48 2.36
CA ALA A 129 7.89 -4.39 3.81
C ALA A 129 9.17 -4.89 4.51
N LYS A 130 9.80 -5.94 3.97
CA LYS A 130 11.07 -6.50 4.49
C LYS A 130 12.25 -5.56 4.35
N ILE A 131 12.29 -4.67 3.36
CA ILE A 131 13.31 -3.64 3.26
C ILE A 131 13.36 -2.86 4.59
N TYR A 132 12.21 -2.35 5.02
CA TYR A 132 12.11 -1.54 6.24
C TYR A 132 12.28 -2.37 7.52
N THR A 133 11.64 -3.54 7.61
CA THR A 133 11.76 -4.38 8.82
C THR A 133 13.17 -4.94 9.04
N SER A 134 14.02 -4.96 8.03
CA SER A 134 15.42 -5.37 8.17
C SER A 134 16.33 -4.29 8.77
N LEU A 135 15.90 -3.02 8.80
CA LEU A 135 16.69 -1.87 9.25
C LEU A 135 16.62 -1.71 10.77
N ARG A 136 17.46 -2.45 11.49
CA ARG A 136 17.51 -2.48 12.95
C ARG A 136 17.83 -1.11 13.58
N THR A 137 18.47 -0.22 12.83
CA THR A 137 18.85 1.13 13.28
C THR A 137 17.67 2.10 13.37
N ILE A 138 16.50 1.72 12.84
CA ILE A 138 15.28 2.54 12.84
C ILE A 138 14.16 1.75 13.50
N ARG A 139 13.89 2.03 14.78
CA ARG A 139 12.89 1.32 15.57
C ARG A 139 11.48 1.39 14.99
N ALA A 140 11.11 2.55 14.44
CA ALA A 140 9.80 2.74 13.81
C ALA A 140 9.58 1.76 12.64
N TRP A 141 10.64 1.26 12.02
CA TRP A 141 10.58 0.33 10.91
C TRP A 141 10.85 -1.12 11.34
N HIS A 142 11.78 -1.33 12.29
CA HIS A 142 12.13 -2.65 12.78
C HIS A 142 11.20 -3.12 13.89
N ASN A 143 9.96 -3.48 13.53
CA ASN A 143 8.95 -4.02 14.44
C ASN A 143 7.93 -4.91 13.73
N GLY A 144 7.13 -5.63 14.51
CA GLY A 144 6.15 -6.60 14.01
C GLY A 144 4.93 -6.01 13.31
N TYR A 145 4.65 -4.70 13.43
CA TYR A 145 3.49 -4.05 12.82
C TYR A 145 3.70 -3.62 11.38
N VAL A 146 4.96 -3.48 10.95
CA VAL A 146 5.28 -2.93 9.62
C VAL A 146 4.84 -3.87 8.50
N MET A 147 5.14 -5.18 8.62
CA MET A 147 4.74 -6.16 7.62
C MET A 147 3.22 -6.24 7.44
N PRO A 148 2.40 -6.48 8.50
CA PRO A 148 0.95 -6.49 8.35
C PRO A 148 0.41 -5.13 7.90
N GLY A 149 1.00 -4.01 8.33
CA GLY A 149 0.62 -2.67 7.89
C GLY A 149 0.77 -2.47 6.38
N TYR A 150 1.87 -2.92 5.78
CA TYR A 150 2.06 -2.87 4.32
C TYR A 150 1.04 -3.72 3.57
N LEU A 151 0.81 -4.95 4.03
CA LEU A 151 -0.15 -5.86 3.41
C LEU A 151 -1.58 -5.30 3.52
N LEU A 152 -2.01 -4.90 4.72
CA LEU A 152 -3.36 -4.38 4.94
C LEU A 152 -3.64 -3.11 4.13
N LEU A 153 -2.71 -2.15 4.08
CA LEU A 153 -2.88 -0.93 3.32
C LEU A 153 -2.87 -1.19 1.80
N GLY A 154 -2.04 -2.12 1.33
CA GLY A 154 -2.06 -2.56 -0.05
C GLY A 154 -3.39 -3.23 -0.44
N LEU A 155 -3.86 -4.18 0.38
CA LEU A 155 -5.13 -4.86 0.16
C LEU A 155 -6.32 -3.89 0.22
N LEU A 156 -6.34 -2.97 1.19
CA LEU A 156 -7.41 -1.98 1.34
C LEU A 156 -7.48 -1.03 0.14
N SER A 157 -6.34 -0.46 -0.27
CA SER A 157 -6.29 0.42 -1.43
C SER A 157 -6.57 -0.32 -2.74
N GLY A 158 -6.08 -1.57 -2.88
CA GLY A 158 -6.36 -2.41 -4.03
C GLY A 158 -7.83 -2.80 -4.16
N MET A 159 -8.49 -3.18 -3.06
CA MET A 159 -9.92 -3.49 -3.05
C MET A 159 -10.77 -2.26 -3.35
N ALA A 160 -10.41 -1.10 -2.82
CA ALA A 160 -11.11 0.15 -3.11
C ALA A 160 -10.98 0.55 -4.59
N MET A 161 -9.79 0.37 -5.20
CA MET A 161 -9.58 0.58 -6.63
C MET A 161 -10.36 -0.43 -7.48
N LEU A 162 -10.38 -1.71 -7.08
CA LEU A 162 -11.17 -2.73 -7.75
C LEU A 162 -12.65 -2.33 -7.74
N GLN A 163 -13.22 -1.98 -6.59
CA GLN A 163 -14.61 -1.58 -6.46
C GLN A 163 -14.94 -0.33 -7.30
N ALA A 164 -14.05 0.68 -7.29
CA ALA A 164 -14.26 1.91 -8.05
C ALA A 164 -14.26 1.65 -9.56
N LEU A 165 -13.26 0.93 -10.07
CA LEU A 165 -13.15 0.63 -11.49
C LEU A 165 -14.25 -0.33 -11.98
N PHE A 166 -14.58 -1.34 -11.15
CA PHE A 166 -15.68 -2.24 -11.44
C PHE A 166 -17.01 -1.51 -11.52
N SER A 167 -17.29 -0.57 -10.60
CA SER A 167 -18.51 0.22 -10.64
C SER A 167 -18.57 1.18 -11.83
N LEU A 168 -17.43 1.64 -12.35
CA LEU A 168 -17.36 2.47 -13.56
C LEU A 168 -17.58 1.67 -14.84
N SER A 169 -17.14 0.41 -14.88
CA SER A 169 -17.25 -0.45 -16.06
C SER A 169 -18.63 -1.11 -16.18
N ALA A 170 -19.43 -1.09 -15.11
CA ALA A 170 -20.77 -1.64 -15.14
C ALA A 170 -21.63 -0.90 -16.18
N PRO A 171 -22.30 -1.60 -17.10
CA PRO A 171 -23.22 -0.96 -18.02
C PRO A 171 -24.34 -0.28 -17.26
N ALA A 172 -24.82 0.86 -17.77
CA ALA A 172 -26.02 1.49 -17.23
C ALA A 172 -27.15 0.46 -17.16
N TRP A 173 -27.83 0.41 -16.04
CA TRP A 173 -28.91 -0.53 -15.75
C TRP A 173 -29.85 -0.63 -16.99
N PRO A 174 -30.12 -1.82 -17.54
CA PRO A 174 -30.94 -1.94 -18.72
C PRO A 174 -32.39 -1.51 -18.38
N HIS A 175 -32.77 -0.38 -18.88
CA HIS A 175 -34.17 0.00 -18.96
C HIS A 175 -34.82 -0.81 -20.06
N ALA A 176 -35.64 -1.79 -19.68
CA ALA A 176 -36.63 -2.51 -20.50
C ALA A 176 -36.14 -3.21 -21.76
N GLY A 177 -36.13 -4.53 -21.77
CA GLY A 177 -36.18 -5.32 -23.01
C GLY A 177 -35.62 -6.73 -23.08
N GLY A 178 -35.09 -7.31 -21.98
CA GLY A 178 -34.57 -8.68 -22.11
C GLY A 178 -34.40 -9.38 -20.77
N ILE A 179 -35.44 -10.04 -20.29
CA ILE A 179 -35.61 -10.36 -18.85
C ILE A 179 -34.77 -11.56 -18.36
N GLU A 180 -34.34 -12.52 -19.18
CA GLU A 180 -33.79 -13.77 -18.64
C GLU A 180 -32.25 -13.85 -18.53
N ARG A 181 -31.51 -13.30 -19.48
CA ARG A 181 -30.04 -13.28 -19.42
C ARG A 181 -29.48 -12.23 -18.46
N ASP A 182 -30.22 -11.16 -18.24
CA ASP A 182 -29.79 -10.01 -17.44
C ASP A 182 -29.89 -10.26 -15.92
N THR A 183 -30.80 -11.14 -15.48
CA THR A 183 -30.99 -11.41 -14.04
C THR A 183 -29.80 -12.12 -13.38
N VAL A 184 -29.19 -13.08 -14.05
CA VAL A 184 -28.02 -13.83 -13.53
C VAL A 184 -26.81 -12.89 -13.43
N TRP A 185 -26.59 -12.07 -14.48
CA TRP A 185 -25.49 -11.12 -14.49
C TRP A 185 -25.65 -10.00 -13.45
N VAL A 186 -26.86 -9.46 -13.32
CA VAL A 186 -27.21 -8.48 -12.29
C VAL A 186 -26.97 -9.04 -10.89
N SER A 187 -27.38 -10.27 -10.63
CA SER A 187 -27.15 -10.93 -9.34
C SER A 187 -25.66 -11.12 -9.06
N ALA A 188 -24.88 -11.56 -10.04
CA ALA A 188 -23.43 -11.70 -9.90
C ALA A 188 -22.76 -10.34 -9.62
N HIS A 189 -23.17 -9.29 -10.33
CA HIS A 189 -22.64 -7.94 -10.12
C HIS A 189 -22.92 -7.40 -8.72
N LEU A 190 -24.14 -7.60 -8.20
CA LEU A 190 -24.51 -7.23 -6.83
C LEU A 190 -23.69 -8.01 -5.80
N ILE A 191 -23.47 -9.32 -6.00
CA ILE A 191 -22.65 -10.14 -5.11
C ILE A 191 -21.22 -9.60 -5.05
N VAL A 192 -20.60 -9.32 -6.21
CA VAL A 192 -19.26 -8.74 -6.27
C VAL A 192 -19.20 -7.42 -5.53
N GLN A 193 -20.18 -6.54 -5.73
CA GLN A 193 -20.26 -5.24 -5.07
C GLN A 193 -20.39 -5.38 -3.55
N TRP A 194 -21.22 -6.28 -3.06
CA TRP A 194 -21.42 -6.51 -1.61
C TRP A 194 -20.17 -7.14 -0.97
N VAL A 195 -19.55 -8.11 -1.64
CA VAL A 195 -18.32 -8.73 -1.16
C VAL A 195 -17.20 -7.70 -1.10
N ALA A 196 -17.07 -6.85 -2.13
CA ALA A 196 -16.08 -5.78 -2.13
C ALA A 196 -16.33 -4.75 -1.02
N ALA A 197 -17.59 -4.33 -0.83
CA ALA A 197 -17.99 -3.40 0.23
C ALA A 197 -17.67 -3.96 1.62
N ALA A 198 -18.04 -5.22 1.89
CA ALA A 198 -17.72 -5.90 3.14
C ALA A 198 -16.20 -6.04 3.36
N SER A 199 -15.46 -6.39 2.30
CA SER A 199 -14.01 -6.51 2.35
C SER A 199 -13.34 -5.16 2.65
N ILE A 200 -13.80 -4.06 2.04
CA ILE A 200 -13.30 -2.72 2.33
C ILE A 200 -13.54 -2.38 3.81
N ALA A 201 -14.74 -2.65 4.34
CA ALA A 201 -15.05 -2.38 5.74
C ALA A 201 -14.14 -3.16 6.69
N LEU A 202 -13.98 -4.47 6.48
CA LEU A 202 -13.12 -5.33 7.30
C LEU A 202 -11.64 -4.91 7.22
N LEU A 203 -11.13 -4.64 6.01
CA LEU A 203 -9.76 -4.20 5.81
C LEU A 203 -9.51 -2.80 6.41
N ALA A 204 -10.48 -1.90 6.34
CA ALA A 204 -10.40 -0.57 6.97
C ALA A 204 -10.30 -0.70 8.50
N ILE A 205 -11.14 -1.52 9.13
CA ILE A 205 -11.09 -1.79 10.57
C ILE A 205 -9.73 -2.39 10.95
N ALA A 206 -9.27 -3.40 10.21
CA ALA A 206 -7.99 -4.06 10.46
C ALA A 206 -6.79 -3.09 10.27
N ALA A 207 -6.82 -2.25 9.24
CA ALA A 207 -5.79 -1.25 8.98
C ALA A 207 -5.75 -0.19 10.09
N VAL A 208 -6.90 0.32 10.53
CA VAL A 208 -7.00 1.26 11.66
C VAL A 208 -6.48 0.64 12.94
N ALA A 209 -6.90 -0.59 13.26
CA ALA A 209 -6.41 -1.32 14.44
C ALA A 209 -4.89 -1.55 14.41
N CYS A 210 -4.36 -1.98 13.27
CA CYS A 210 -2.93 -2.17 13.09
C CYS A 210 -2.15 -0.85 13.24
N LYS A 211 -2.65 0.24 12.68
CA LYS A 211 -1.96 1.56 12.73
C LYS A 211 -2.05 2.21 14.10
N THR A 212 -3.17 2.08 14.80
CA THR A 212 -3.27 2.56 16.19
C THR A 212 -2.33 1.79 17.12
N ALA A 213 -2.24 0.47 16.97
CA ALA A 213 -1.29 -0.36 17.72
C ALA A 213 0.17 0.00 17.39
N TYR A 214 0.48 0.21 16.09
CA TYR A 214 1.81 0.65 15.64
C TYR A 214 2.21 2.00 16.24
N TRP A 215 1.34 3.01 16.20
CA TRP A 215 1.65 4.31 16.80
C TRP A 215 1.73 4.25 18.32
N GLY A 216 0.87 3.47 18.97
CA GLY A 216 1.01 3.16 20.39
C GLY A 216 2.37 2.55 20.74
N PHE A 217 2.84 1.60 19.92
CA PHE A 217 4.16 0.99 20.09
C PHE A 217 5.29 2.00 19.97
N ILE A 218 5.31 2.86 18.95
CA ILE A 218 6.42 3.81 18.77
C ILE A 218 6.42 4.94 19.79
N ASP A 219 5.25 5.31 20.33
CA ASP A 219 5.12 6.37 21.31
C ASP A 219 5.53 5.91 22.73
N HIS A 220 5.26 4.65 23.11
CA HIS A 220 5.50 4.12 24.45
C HIS A 220 6.77 3.27 24.56
N ALA A 221 7.35 2.87 23.46
CA ALA A 221 8.52 2.03 23.49
C ALA A 221 9.76 2.82 23.94
N ARG A 222 10.55 2.22 24.84
CA ARG A 222 11.85 2.78 25.25
C ARG A 222 12.75 2.95 24.03
N ALA A 223 13.49 4.07 23.98
CA ALA A 223 14.50 4.26 22.95
C ALA A 223 15.48 3.08 22.94
N PRO A 224 15.84 2.53 21.79
CA PRO A 224 16.73 1.37 21.69
C PRO A 224 18.16 1.72 22.11
N ALA A 225 18.53 2.97 22.04
CA ALA A 225 19.83 3.51 22.44
C ALA A 225 19.68 4.95 22.94
N ASP A 226 20.56 5.34 23.83
CA ASP A 226 20.79 6.70 24.30
C ASP A 226 22.28 7.07 24.20
N ALA A 227 22.62 8.31 24.49
CA ALA A 227 24.01 8.76 24.45
C ALA A 227 24.93 7.94 25.38
N GLY A 228 24.43 7.48 26.50
CA GLY A 228 25.17 6.64 27.42
C GLY A 228 25.50 5.25 26.87
N SER A 229 24.53 4.60 26.27
CA SER A 229 24.71 3.28 25.66
C SER A 229 25.55 3.36 24.36
N ALA A 230 25.35 4.41 23.55
CA ALA A 230 26.08 4.60 22.30
C ALA A 230 27.58 4.88 22.51
N THR A 231 27.94 5.57 23.59
CA THR A 231 29.34 5.89 23.95
C THR A 231 29.97 4.87 24.91
N GLY A 232 29.18 3.98 25.53
CA GLY A 232 29.61 3.07 26.59
C GLY A 232 29.87 3.77 27.94
N LEU A 233 29.61 5.09 28.04
CA LEU A 233 29.86 5.88 29.24
C LEU A 233 28.71 5.86 30.23
N GLY A 234 27.55 5.34 29.86
CA GLY A 234 26.35 5.29 30.70
C GLY A 234 26.55 4.56 32.03
N ARG A 235 27.53 3.66 32.12
CA ARG A 235 27.95 2.99 33.38
C ARG A 235 28.55 3.95 34.42
N PHE A 236 29.02 5.13 34.02
CA PHE A 236 29.62 6.12 34.89
C PHE A 236 28.65 7.22 35.32
N GLY A 237 27.46 7.29 34.73
CA GLY A 237 26.44 8.27 35.05
C GLY A 237 25.66 8.76 33.81
N ALA A 238 24.91 9.85 34.00
CA ALA A 238 24.17 10.47 32.91
C ALA A 238 25.13 11.14 31.91
N VAL A 239 25.08 10.71 30.65
CA VAL A 239 25.94 11.25 29.59
C VAL A 239 25.20 12.39 28.88
N ARG A 240 25.85 13.54 28.75
CA ARG A 240 25.38 14.70 28.01
C ARG A 240 26.44 15.13 27.01
N SER A 241 26.03 15.57 25.85
CA SER A 241 26.94 16.24 24.92
C SER A 241 27.29 17.61 25.45
N MET A 242 28.58 17.95 25.53
CA MET A 242 29.05 19.27 25.96
C MET A 242 28.92 20.30 24.87
N GLU A 243 29.17 19.86 23.62
CA GLU A 243 29.06 20.71 22.41
C GLU A 243 28.36 19.95 21.31
N ALA A 244 27.70 20.66 20.40
CA ALA A 244 27.20 20.05 19.20
C ALA A 244 28.38 19.57 18.34
N PRO A 245 28.38 18.31 17.84
CA PRO A 245 29.52 17.77 17.08
C PRO A 245 29.77 18.50 15.76
N HIS A 246 28.79 19.25 15.27
CA HIS A 246 28.88 20.09 14.07
C HIS A 246 28.11 21.38 14.27
N SER A 247 28.69 22.49 13.81
CA SER A 247 28.06 23.82 13.77
C SER A 247 27.20 24.01 12.52
N GLU A 248 27.45 23.24 11.46
CA GLU A 248 26.74 23.32 10.19
C GLU A 248 25.91 22.05 9.92
N GLU A 249 24.80 22.21 9.19
CA GLU A 249 24.02 21.08 8.73
C GLU A 249 24.81 20.29 7.68
N ASN A 250 24.84 18.98 7.83
CA ASN A 250 25.41 18.07 6.83
C ASN A 250 24.32 17.18 6.24
N TYR A 251 24.66 16.38 5.22
CA TYR A 251 23.71 15.46 4.58
C TYR A 251 22.97 14.58 5.58
N LEU A 252 23.65 14.02 6.58
CA LEU A 252 23.04 13.15 7.59
C LEU A 252 22.05 13.90 8.49
N THR A 253 22.42 15.11 8.94
CA THR A 253 21.53 15.91 9.81
C THR A 253 20.30 16.38 9.03
N ASN A 254 20.46 16.70 7.74
CA ASN A 254 19.35 17.12 6.87
C ASN A 254 18.40 15.96 6.57
N GLU A 255 18.92 14.81 6.17
CA GLU A 255 18.12 13.63 5.84
C GLU A 255 17.51 12.94 7.08
N MET A 256 18.28 12.80 8.15
CA MET A 256 17.89 12.05 9.35
C MET A 256 17.27 12.92 10.45
N GLY A 257 17.54 14.22 10.44
CA GLY A 257 17.13 15.20 11.45
C GLY A 257 15.76 15.86 11.21
N PHE A 258 14.96 15.41 10.23
CA PHE A 258 13.69 16.03 9.88
C PHE A 258 12.71 16.12 11.06
N VAL A 259 12.36 17.37 11.46
CA VAL A 259 11.59 17.66 12.70
C VAL A 259 10.15 18.08 12.40
N LEU A 260 9.86 18.63 11.23
CA LEU A 260 8.58 19.27 10.90
C LEU A 260 7.37 18.35 11.10
N ALA A 261 7.51 17.07 10.75
CA ALA A 261 6.45 16.08 10.91
C ALA A 261 6.02 15.89 12.37
N ARG A 262 6.96 15.96 13.30
CA ARG A 262 6.71 15.67 14.73
C ARG A 262 5.80 16.71 15.36
N LYS A 263 5.87 17.97 14.90
CA LYS A 263 5.02 19.07 15.40
C LYS A 263 3.54 18.81 15.09
N HIS A 264 3.22 18.18 13.96
CA HIS A 264 1.85 17.96 13.50
C HIS A 264 1.44 16.48 13.49
N ALA A 265 2.27 15.58 14.01
CA ALA A 265 2.06 14.13 13.92
C ALA A 265 0.68 13.69 14.42
N ARG A 266 0.22 14.17 15.57
CA ARG A 266 -1.10 13.79 16.12
C ARG A 266 -2.25 14.14 15.18
N ARG A 267 -2.23 15.34 14.56
CA ARG A 267 -3.27 15.76 13.61
C ARG A 267 -3.23 14.92 12.33
N LEU A 268 -2.04 14.67 11.80
CA LEU A 268 -1.88 13.87 10.58
C LEU A 268 -2.24 12.41 10.80
N ARG A 269 -1.93 11.83 11.96
CA ARG A 269 -2.39 10.50 12.37
C ARG A 269 -3.92 10.44 12.43
N ALA A 270 -4.57 11.44 13.04
CA ALA A 270 -6.03 11.53 13.09
C ALA A 270 -6.64 11.66 11.69
N ILE A 271 -6.07 12.49 10.81
CA ILE A 271 -6.49 12.62 9.40
C ILE A 271 -6.35 11.28 8.68
N SER A 272 -5.20 10.61 8.82
CA SER A 272 -4.97 9.30 8.20
C SER A 272 -6.01 8.27 8.67
N LEU A 273 -6.28 8.18 9.98
CA LEU A 273 -7.30 7.26 10.52
C LEU A 273 -8.71 7.60 10.07
N ALA A 274 -9.04 8.89 9.97
CA ALA A 274 -10.35 9.33 9.47
C ALA A 274 -10.52 8.93 7.98
N LEU A 275 -9.49 9.12 7.16
CA LEU A 275 -9.51 8.79 5.74
C LEU A 275 -9.47 7.29 5.47
N LEU A 276 -8.74 6.51 6.28
CA LEU A 276 -8.61 5.05 6.13
C LEU A 276 -9.77 4.28 6.75
N GLY A 277 -10.42 4.83 7.76
CA GLY A 277 -11.45 4.15 8.54
C GLY A 277 -12.79 4.87 8.53
N LEU A 278 -12.87 6.05 9.15
CA LEU A 278 -14.17 6.73 9.37
C LEU A 278 -14.90 7.04 8.06
N ALA A 279 -14.20 7.63 7.07
CA ALA A 279 -14.82 7.99 5.79
C ALA A 279 -15.28 6.76 4.98
N PRO A 280 -14.46 5.73 4.74
CA PRO A 280 -14.93 4.54 4.02
C PRO A 280 -16.03 3.80 4.79
N LEU A 281 -15.94 3.67 6.12
CA LEU A 281 -17.00 3.01 6.90
C LEU A 281 -18.33 3.77 6.88
N ALA A 282 -18.31 5.10 6.74
CA ALA A 282 -19.50 5.91 6.57
C ALA A 282 -20.08 5.82 5.14
N LEU A 283 -19.22 5.69 4.12
CA LEU A 283 -19.63 5.67 2.72
C LEU A 283 -20.01 4.26 2.21
N VAL A 284 -19.38 3.20 2.71
CA VAL A 284 -19.65 1.81 2.30
C VAL A 284 -21.13 1.41 2.44
N PRO A 285 -21.86 1.74 3.51
CA PRO A 285 -23.28 1.44 3.59
C PRO A 285 -24.10 2.03 2.45
N LEU A 286 -23.70 3.19 1.91
CA LEU A 286 -24.36 3.80 0.76
C LEU A 286 -24.24 2.95 -0.50
N LEU A 287 -23.14 2.19 -0.66
CA LEU A 287 -22.96 1.25 -1.78
C LEU A 287 -23.91 0.07 -1.71
N VAL A 288 -24.24 -0.36 -0.49
CA VAL A 288 -25.09 -1.52 -0.23
C VAL A 288 -26.57 -1.15 -0.22
N TRP A 289 -26.88 0.06 0.26
CA TRP A 289 -28.27 0.50 0.50
C TRP A 289 -28.87 1.31 -0.66
N THR A 290 -28.08 1.64 -1.70
CA THR A 290 -28.66 2.32 -2.87
C THR A 290 -29.66 1.38 -3.54
N PRO A 291 -30.98 1.71 -3.57
CA PRO A 291 -31.94 0.88 -4.27
C PRO A 291 -31.53 0.72 -5.73
N ALA A 292 -31.96 -0.37 -6.35
CA ALA A 292 -31.76 -0.60 -7.81
C ALA A 292 -32.25 0.55 -8.71
N ALA A 293 -32.96 1.52 -8.16
CA ALA A 293 -33.46 2.73 -8.82
C ALA A 293 -32.49 3.92 -8.75
N THR A 294 -31.44 3.91 -7.90
CA THR A 294 -30.44 4.98 -7.94
C THR A 294 -29.48 4.73 -9.09
N THR A 295 -29.23 5.78 -9.84
CA THR A 295 -28.42 5.73 -11.05
C THR A 295 -27.04 5.10 -10.79
N GLN A 296 -26.58 4.27 -11.72
CA GLN A 296 -25.20 3.74 -11.77
C GLN A 296 -24.16 4.83 -11.45
N ALA A 297 -24.41 6.06 -11.87
CA ALA A 297 -23.57 7.22 -11.57
C ALA A 297 -23.39 7.48 -10.08
N ALA A 298 -24.43 7.31 -9.26
CA ALA A 298 -24.33 7.53 -7.80
C ALA A 298 -23.45 6.45 -7.14
N ALA A 299 -23.62 5.18 -7.50
CA ALA A 299 -22.79 4.08 -7.01
C ALA A 299 -21.34 4.27 -7.41
N SER A 300 -21.07 4.66 -8.66
CA SER A 300 -19.72 4.96 -9.13
C SER A 300 -19.11 6.15 -8.39
N ALA A 301 -19.86 7.21 -8.16
CA ALA A 301 -19.38 8.39 -7.43
C ALA A 301 -19.00 8.02 -5.98
N VAL A 302 -19.84 7.24 -5.28
CA VAL A 302 -19.52 6.79 -3.91
C VAL A 302 -18.30 5.89 -3.91
N SER A 303 -18.19 4.95 -4.85
CA SER A 303 -17.01 4.06 -4.97
C SER A 303 -15.71 4.85 -5.21
N LEU A 304 -15.77 5.88 -6.07
CA LEU A 304 -14.65 6.78 -6.30
C LEU A 304 -14.26 7.59 -5.07
N LEU A 305 -15.25 8.09 -4.31
CA LEU A 305 -15.00 8.81 -3.05
C LEU A 305 -14.36 7.90 -2.00
N VAL A 306 -14.79 6.64 -1.89
CA VAL A 306 -14.17 5.64 -1.01
C VAL A 306 -12.71 5.40 -1.43
N ALA A 307 -12.45 5.16 -2.72
CA ALA A 307 -11.11 4.93 -3.22
C ALA A 307 -10.20 6.16 -3.02
N ALA A 308 -10.68 7.36 -3.33
CA ALA A 308 -9.95 8.61 -3.13
C ALA A 308 -9.62 8.86 -1.65
N SER A 309 -10.57 8.63 -0.75
CA SER A 309 -10.35 8.73 0.70
C SER A 309 -9.26 7.78 1.16
N ILE A 310 -9.35 6.50 0.79
CA ILE A 310 -8.37 5.48 1.19
C ILE A 310 -6.99 5.81 0.63
N LEU A 311 -6.86 6.17 -0.65
CA LEU A 311 -5.58 6.52 -1.26
C LEU A 311 -4.95 7.75 -0.59
N ALA A 312 -5.75 8.78 -0.30
CA ALA A 312 -5.29 9.96 0.44
C ALA A 312 -4.85 9.58 1.87
N GLY A 313 -5.61 8.71 2.54
CA GLY A 313 -5.27 8.19 3.87
C GLY A 313 -3.96 7.39 3.88
N VAL A 314 -3.75 6.53 2.87
CA VAL A 314 -2.49 5.79 2.67
C VAL A 314 -1.34 6.76 2.39
N PHE A 315 -1.56 7.79 1.57
CA PHE A 315 -0.53 8.78 1.27
C PHE A 315 -0.06 9.51 2.52
N VAL A 316 -0.99 10.01 3.35
CA VAL A 316 -0.67 10.66 4.63
C VAL A 316 0.03 9.69 5.58
N GLU A 317 -0.41 8.44 5.64
CA GLU A 317 0.19 7.40 6.46
C GLU A 317 1.62 7.09 6.00
N ARG A 318 1.86 6.92 4.70
CA ARG A 318 3.21 6.70 4.16
C ARG A 318 4.13 7.88 4.44
N TRP A 319 3.63 9.10 4.29
CA TRP A 319 4.40 10.28 4.66
C TRP A 319 4.83 10.25 6.13
N LEU A 320 3.89 9.94 7.05
CA LEU A 320 4.18 9.80 8.48
C LEU A 320 5.17 8.66 8.77
N PHE A 321 5.02 7.52 8.10
CA PHE A 321 5.90 6.36 8.25
C PHE A 321 7.38 6.71 8.00
N PHE A 322 7.64 7.57 7.02
CA PHE A 322 9.00 8.06 6.75
C PHE A 322 9.39 9.21 7.69
N ALA A 323 8.53 10.18 7.88
CA ALA A 323 8.83 11.42 8.57
C ALA A 323 9.00 11.24 10.09
N GLU A 324 8.29 10.30 10.72
CA GLU A 324 8.42 10.01 12.15
C GLU A 324 9.61 9.07 12.48
N ALA A 325 10.20 8.45 11.48
CA ALA A 325 11.32 7.54 11.66
C ALA A 325 12.57 8.27 12.20
N LYS A 326 13.12 7.75 13.29
CA LYS A 326 14.36 8.24 13.91
C LYS A 326 15.47 7.21 13.70
N HIS A 327 16.61 7.65 13.22
CA HIS A 327 17.78 6.81 13.05
C HIS A 327 18.74 6.98 14.25
N VAL A 328 19.30 5.87 14.77
CA VAL A 328 20.21 5.90 15.91
C VAL A 328 21.47 6.75 15.68
N VAL A 329 21.87 7.00 14.43
CA VAL A 329 23.00 7.87 14.12
C VAL A 329 22.84 9.28 14.68
N MET A 330 21.59 9.75 14.87
CA MET A 330 21.33 11.07 15.41
C MET A 330 21.80 11.25 16.86
N LEU A 331 22.07 10.16 17.60
CA LEU A 331 22.70 10.20 18.93
C LEU A 331 24.10 10.82 18.86
N TYR A 332 24.84 10.61 17.76
CA TYR A 332 26.16 11.22 17.54
C TYR A 332 26.07 12.69 17.12
N TYR A 333 24.87 13.17 16.81
CA TYR A 333 24.61 14.55 16.42
C TYR A 333 23.81 15.33 17.47
N GLY A 334 23.90 14.91 18.73
CA GLY A 334 23.39 15.64 19.89
C GLY A 334 21.93 15.36 20.27
N THR A 335 21.26 14.39 19.65
CA THR A 335 19.94 13.94 20.18
C THR A 335 20.16 13.06 21.40
N GLU A 336 19.39 13.31 22.48
CA GLU A 336 19.52 12.52 23.72
C GLU A 336 18.99 11.09 23.57
N ARG A 337 18.01 10.86 22.69
CA ARG A 337 17.32 9.57 22.48
C ARG A 337 16.96 9.37 21.03
N ALA A 338 17.17 8.18 20.50
CA ALA A 338 16.83 7.78 19.14
C ALA A 338 15.66 6.78 19.09
#